data_99f7036fe0255a51d90b31b08245a4c8
#
_entry.id   99f7036fe0255a51d90b31b08245a4c8
#
_cell.length_a   1.000
_cell.length_b   1.000
_cell.length_c   1.000
_cell.angle_alpha   90.00
_cell.angle_beta   90.00
_cell.angle_gamma   90.00
#
_symmetry.space_group_name_H-M   'P 1'
#
loop_
_entity.id
_entity.type
_entity.pdbx_description
1 polymer ?
#
loop_
_entity_poly.entity_id
_entity_poly.type
_entity_poly.pdbx_seq_one_letter_code
_entity_poly.pdbx_strand_id
1 'polypeptide(L)'
;MQHELPLQPTSLTRWRNRIGDKLESLLTQTVELALETRAMSVREFDHVNVDTTVQEKTVAFPTDARLYHRMRKHLVLAAERRDIKLRQSYCKVGKKALIMQWRYSHARQGRRAAKQIRKLKTYLGRVIRDVERKSPERDDALQTLLDQANRLHAQQRQDKNKLNSAHAEEIECITKGKVHKPYEFGNKASFVTTSKSNRGVGAQSLKGNPYDGHTLNGALVQVKAITGRAAKMAYCDQSYRGHSVEGETTVKVVGRLPKRATRTTRDLIKRRVAIESVIGHLKSDHRLSRNYLKGDSGNIANVLLAAAGYNLAKLLAPVFLCLDNRGTGTKKPP
;
A
#
# COMPACT_ATOMS: atom_id res chain seq x y z
N MET A 1 23.50 -11.87 -18.28
CA MET A 1 22.24 -11.55 -17.58
C MET A 1 21.19 -12.54 -18.06
N GLN A 2 20.46 -13.17 -17.15
CA GLN A 2 19.32 -14.00 -17.55
C GLN A 2 18.19 -13.06 -18.00
N HIS A 3 17.75 -13.20 -19.25
CA HIS A 3 16.65 -12.42 -19.82
C HIS A 3 15.26 -12.98 -19.46
N GLU A 4 15.20 -14.20 -18.91
CA GLU A 4 13.98 -14.86 -18.47
C GLU A 4 13.98 -15.07 -16.97
N LEU A 5 12.81 -14.89 -16.34
CA LEU A 5 12.65 -15.18 -14.92
C LEU A 5 12.83 -16.69 -14.70
N PRO A 6 13.65 -17.13 -13.72
CA PRO A 6 13.89 -18.55 -13.45
C PRO A 6 12.65 -19.29 -12.96
N LEU A 7 11.57 -18.57 -12.65
CA LEU A 7 10.31 -19.08 -12.14
C LEU A 7 9.11 -18.48 -12.89
N GLN A 8 8.13 -19.31 -13.17
CA GLN A 8 6.86 -18.82 -13.72
C GLN A 8 6.09 -17.95 -12.70
N PRO A 9 5.39 -16.89 -13.14
CA PRO A 9 4.61 -16.01 -12.24
C PRO A 9 3.59 -16.77 -11.38
N THR A 10 3.03 -17.87 -11.89
CA THR A 10 2.10 -18.75 -11.16
C THR A 10 2.78 -19.45 -9.97
N SER A 11 4.06 -19.78 -10.07
CA SER A 11 4.83 -20.41 -8.96
C SER A 11 4.96 -19.44 -7.79
N LEU A 12 5.21 -18.16 -8.05
CA LEU A 12 5.25 -17.13 -7.01
C LEU A 12 3.88 -16.92 -6.33
N THR A 13 2.80 -17.04 -7.10
CA THR A 13 1.44 -16.95 -6.53
C THR A 13 1.15 -18.15 -5.63
N ARG A 14 1.47 -19.37 -6.08
CA ARG A 14 1.32 -20.59 -5.27
C ARG A 14 2.18 -20.54 -4.00
N TRP A 15 3.40 -20.03 -4.10
CA TRP A 15 4.30 -19.86 -2.98
C TRP A 15 3.74 -18.88 -1.94
N ARG A 16 3.26 -17.69 -2.36
CA ARG A 16 2.61 -16.73 -1.45
C ARG A 16 1.41 -17.30 -0.73
N ASN A 17 0.58 -18.06 -1.45
CA ASN A 17 -0.61 -18.69 -0.84
C ASN A 17 -0.24 -19.78 0.17
N ARG A 18 0.86 -20.52 -0.07
CA ARG A 18 1.35 -21.54 0.87
C ARG A 18 1.99 -20.95 2.11
N ILE A 19 2.77 -19.89 1.97
CA ILE A 19 3.45 -19.28 3.11
C ILE A 19 2.46 -18.55 4.02
N GLY A 20 1.38 -17.97 3.44
CA GLY A 20 0.28 -17.37 4.20
C GLY A 20 0.76 -16.42 5.30
N ASP A 21 0.32 -16.68 6.53
CA ASP A 21 0.65 -15.84 7.71
C ASP A 21 2.12 -15.93 8.14
N LYS A 22 2.89 -16.90 7.60
CA LYS A 22 4.33 -17.04 7.89
C LYS A 22 5.21 -16.04 7.12
N LEU A 23 4.63 -15.13 6.34
CA LEU A 23 5.41 -14.11 5.61
C LEU A 23 6.27 -13.23 6.53
N GLU A 24 5.84 -13.00 7.75
CA GLU A 24 6.61 -12.24 8.73
C GLU A 24 7.93 -12.92 9.09
N SER A 25 7.98 -14.25 9.08
CA SER A 25 9.22 -15.00 9.34
C SER A 25 10.32 -14.68 8.32
N LEU A 26 9.98 -14.29 7.08
CA LEU A 26 10.98 -13.83 6.12
C LEU A 26 11.68 -12.55 6.57
N LEU A 27 10.94 -11.60 7.12
CA LEU A 27 11.54 -10.39 7.67
C LEU A 27 12.42 -10.73 8.87
N THR A 28 11.94 -11.59 9.78
CA THR A 28 12.71 -12.10 10.93
C THR A 28 14.02 -12.74 10.46
N GLN A 29 13.98 -13.65 9.51
CA GLN A 29 15.19 -14.31 8.96
C GLN A 29 16.19 -13.31 8.37
N THR A 30 15.73 -12.24 7.70
CA THR A 30 16.67 -11.22 7.20
C THR A 30 17.33 -10.42 8.32
N VAL A 31 16.67 -10.25 9.46
CA VAL A 31 17.22 -9.61 10.65
C VAL A 31 18.23 -10.53 11.33
N GLU A 32 17.89 -11.81 11.49
CA GLU A 32 18.79 -12.85 12.03
C GLU A 32 20.05 -12.96 11.18
N LEU A 33 19.91 -13.07 9.86
CA LEU A 33 21.04 -13.11 8.93
C LEU A 33 21.93 -11.87 9.04
N ALA A 34 21.35 -10.69 9.27
CA ALA A 34 22.12 -9.46 9.47
C ALA A 34 22.94 -9.48 10.78
N LEU A 35 22.46 -10.16 11.82
CA LEU A 35 23.20 -10.38 13.08
C LEU A 35 24.30 -11.41 12.90
N GLU A 36 24.02 -12.55 12.28
CA GLU A 36 24.97 -13.63 12.02
C GLU A 36 26.15 -13.15 11.18
N THR A 37 25.87 -12.38 10.13
CA THR A 37 26.90 -11.79 9.25
C THR A 37 27.60 -10.57 9.87
N ARG A 38 27.27 -10.20 11.10
CA ARG A 38 27.78 -8.99 11.79
C ARG A 38 27.54 -7.68 11.03
N ALA A 39 26.61 -7.70 10.08
CA ALA A 39 26.20 -6.50 9.35
C ALA A 39 25.32 -5.57 10.20
N MET A 40 24.88 -6.05 11.36
CA MET A 40 24.13 -5.32 12.38
C MET A 40 24.45 -5.88 13.76
N SER A 41 24.36 -5.07 14.81
CA SER A 41 24.52 -5.51 16.19
C SER A 41 23.21 -5.49 16.95
N VAL A 42 23.07 -6.35 17.95
CA VAL A 42 21.87 -6.42 18.82
C VAL A 42 21.58 -5.08 19.52
N ARG A 43 22.60 -4.28 19.82
CA ARG A 43 22.45 -2.94 20.43
C ARG A 43 21.72 -1.95 19.53
N GLU A 44 21.66 -2.21 18.22
CA GLU A 44 20.95 -1.31 17.28
C GLU A 44 19.44 -1.36 17.44
N PHE A 45 18.91 -2.42 18.05
CA PHE A 45 17.48 -2.54 18.38
C PHE A 45 17.03 -1.57 19.47
N ASP A 46 17.98 -1.08 20.28
CA ASP A 46 17.68 -0.11 21.35
C ASP A 46 17.13 1.22 20.79
N HIS A 47 17.46 1.58 19.55
CA HIS A 47 17.07 2.84 18.90
C HIS A 47 16.46 2.58 17.52
N VAL A 48 15.16 2.85 17.39
CA VAL A 48 14.43 2.64 16.14
C VAL A 48 13.79 3.92 15.63
N ASN A 49 13.65 4.02 14.32
CA ASN A 49 12.87 5.07 13.65
C ASN A 49 11.58 4.46 13.15
N VAL A 50 10.46 5.15 13.35
CA VAL A 50 9.14 4.71 12.89
C VAL A 50 8.54 5.77 11.99
N ASP A 51 8.00 5.32 10.85
CA ASP A 51 7.29 6.21 9.92
C ASP A 51 6.23 5.43 9.14
N THR A 52 5.22 6.15 8.63
CA THR A 52 4.18 5.59 7.78
C THR A 52 4.27 6.09 6.35
N THR A 53 3.88 5.24 5.43
CA THR A 53 3.74 5.62 4.03
C THR A 53 2.50 4.97 3.42
N VAL A 54 2.15 5.36 2.20
CA VAL A 54 1.09 4.71 1.44
C VAL A 54 1.71 3.75 0.43
N GLN A 55 1.28 2.49 0.46
CA GLN A 55 1.44 1.57 -0.64
C GLN A 55 0.26 1.75 -1.60
N GLU A 56 0.52 2.36 -2.73
CA GLU A 56 -0.53 2.59 -3.71
C GLU A 56 -0.93 1.29 -4.41
N LYS A 57 -2.23 1.10 -4.64
CA LYS A 57 -2.74 0.01 -5.47
C LYS A 57 -2.67 0.37 -6.95
N THR A 58 -2.53 -0.65 -7.79
CA THR A 58 -2.61 -0.50 -9.24
C THR A 58 -4.07 -0.34 -9.67
N VAL A 59 -4.61 0.84 -9.40
CA VAL A 59 -5.97 1.21 -9.82
C VAL A 59 -5.96 2.50 -10.61
N ALA A 60 -6.88 2.61 -11.57
CA ALA A 60 -7.09 3.89 -12.22
C ALA A 60 -7.68 4.88 -11.23
N PHE A 61 -7.30 6.17 -11.34
CA PHE A 61 -7.84 7.21 -10.48
C PHE A 61 -9.37 7.13 -10.41
N PRO A 62 -9.95 6.91 -9.21
CA PRO A 62 -11.38 6.70 -9.05
C PRO A 62 -12.13 8.01 -9.27
N THR A 63 -13.01 7.99 -10.25
CA THR A 63 -14.04 9.01 -10.43
C THR A 63 -15.39 8.35 -10.42
N ASP A 64 -16.42 9.01 -9.92
CA ASP A 64 -17.78 8.45 -9.87
C ASP A 64 -18.21 7.91 -11.24
N ALA A 65 -17.90 8.62 -12.33
CA ALA A 65 -18.21 8.18 -13.67
C ALA A 65 -17.56 6.84 -14.04
N ARG A 66 -16.28 6.66 -13.70
CA ARG A 66 -15.54 5.41 -13.95
C ARG A 66 -16.06 4.28 -13.09
N LEU A 67 -16.35 4.56 -11.82
CA LEU A 67 -16.86 3.57 -10.87
C LEU A 67 -18.25 3.07 -11.30
N TYR A 68 -19.20 3.95 -11.60
CA TYR A 68 -20.53 3.57 -12.08
C TYR A 68 -20.45 2.77 -13.38
N HIS A 69 -19.63 3.20 -14.32
CA HIS A 69 -19.46 2.47 -15.58
C HIS A 69 -18.85 1.09 -15.40
N ARG A 70 -17.82 0.96 -14.55
CA ARG A 70 -17.17 -0.32 -14.24
C ARG A 70 -18.10 -1.28 -13.53
N MET A 71 -18.76 -0.81 -12.47
CA MET A 71 -19.68 -1.63 -11.68
C MET A 71 -20.84 -2.15 -12.55
N ARG A 72 -21.43 -1.28 -13.41
CA ARG A 72 -22.42 -1.70 -14.38
C ARG A 72 -21.88 -2.82 -15.29
N LYS A 73 -20.63 -2.69 -15.77
CA LYS A 73 -20.00 -3.71 -16.62
C LYS A 73 -19.82 -5.03 -15.86
N HIS A 74 -19.41 -4.99 -14.60
CA HIS A 74 -19.27 -6.20 -13.79
C HIS A 74 -20.62 -6.91 -13.59
N LEU A 75 -21.68 -6.15 -13.28
CA LEU A 75 -23.03 -6.71 -13.12
C LEU A 75 -23.55 -7.33 -14.43
N VAL A 76 -23.33 -6.68 -15.57
CA VAL A 76 -23.72 -7.23 -16.88
C VAL A 76 -22.99 -8.55 -17.15
N LEU A 77 -21.68 -8.60 -16.96
CA LEU A 77 -20.91 -9.83 -17.13
C LEU A 77 -21.30 -10.93 -16.13
N ALA A 78 -21.64 -10.56 -14.90
CA ALA A 78 -22.11 -11.52 -13.89
C ALA A 78 -23.49 -12.10 -14.25
N ALA A 79 -24.36 -11.26 -14.82
CA ALA A 79 -25.66 -11.67 -15.32
C ALA A 79 -25.54 -12.60 -16.57
N GLU A 80 -24.68 -12.24 -17.52
CA GLU A 80 -24.39 -13.05 -18.71
C GLU A 80 -23.88 -14.45 -18.33
N ARG A 81 -22.96 -14.56 -17.37
CA ARG A 81 -22.42 -15.85 -16.88
C ARG A 81 -23.46 -16.75 -16.20
N ARG A 82 -24.60 -16.21 -15.81
CA ARG A 82 -25.70 -16.90 -15.11
C ARG A 82 -26.97 -16.99 -15.98
N ASP A 83 -26.84 -16.73 -17.27
CA ASP A 83 -27.96 -16.72 -18.22
C ASP A 83 -29.12 -15.78 -17.81
N ILE A 84 -28.84 -14.76 -17.01
CA ILE A 84 -29.83 -13.75 -16.64
C ILE A 84 -29.98 -12.76 -17.79
N LYS A 85 -31.08 -12.86 -18.54
CA LYS A 85 -31.41 -11.98 -19.68
C LYS A 85 -31.78 -10.59 -19.17
N LEU A 86 -30.85 -9.64 -19.24
CA LEU A 86 -31.11 -8.25 -18.88
C LEU A 86 -32.00 -7.56 -19.92
N ARG A 87 -32.91 -6.70 -19.45
CA ARG A 87 -33.75 -5.85 -20.30
C ARG A 87 -32.90 -4.92 -21.17
N GLN A 88 -31.85 -4.34 -20.59
CA GLN A 88 -30.86 -3.54 -21.31
C GLN A 88 -29.54 -3.49 -20.55
N SER A 89 -28.43 -3.74 -21.24
CA SER A 89 -27.08 -3.73 -20.65
C SER A 89 -26.44 -2.34 -20.55
N TYR A 90 -26.97 -1.36 -21.28
CA TYR A 90 -26.40 0.01 -21.40
C TYR A 90 -24.93 0.05 -21.85
N CYS A 91 -24.42 -0.96 -22.57
CA CYS A 91 -23.01 -1.05 -22.96
C CYS A 91 -22.57 0.12 -23.84
N LYS A 92 -23.23 0.31 -24.98
CA LYS A 92 -22.87 1.35 -25.96
C LYS A 92 -23.11 2.77 -25.41
N VAL A 93 -24.29 3.03 -24.87
CA VAL A 93 -24.66 4.37 -24.35
C VAL A 93 -23.87 4.73 -23.09
N GLY A 94 -23.55 3.77 -22.23
CA GLY A 94 -22.69 3.96 -21.06
C GLY A 94 -21.25 4.31 -21.42
N LYS A 95 -20.67 3.62 -22.43
CA LYS A 95 -19.34 3.96 -22.97
C LYS A 95 -19.33 5.39 -23.55
N LYS A 96 -20.35 5.76 -24.35
CA LYS A 96 -20.50 7.11 -24.90
C LYS A 96 -20.62 8.16 -23.79
N ALA A 97 -21.44 7.92 -22.76
CA ALA A 97 -21.60 8.83 -21.63
C ALA A 97 -20.29 9.04 -20.85
N LEU A 98 -19.48 7.98 -20.65
CA LEU A 98 -18.17 8.07 -20.00
C LEU A 98 -17.19 8.93 -20.81
N ILE A 99 -17.12 8.72 -22.14
CA ILE A 99 -16.26 9.51 -23.03
C ILE A 99 -16.69 10.99 -23.02
N MET A 100 -17.99 11.26 -23.11
CA MET A 100 -18.50 12.63 -23.09
C MET A 100 -18.28 13.32 -21.75
N GLN A 101 -18.38 12.58 -20.63
CA GLN A 101 -18.04 13.08 -19.30
C GLN A 101 -16.58 13.55 -19.26
N TRP A 102 -15.64 12.72 -19.74
CA TRP A 102 -14.23 13.06 -19.79
C TRP A 102 -13.98 14.33 -20.65
N ARG A 103 -14.54 14.38 -21.86
CA ARG A 103 -14.40 15.55 -22.77
C ARG A 103 -14.91 16.83 -22.12
N TYR A 104 -16.11 16.80 -21.51
CA TYR A 104 -16.67 17.96 -20.84
C TYR A 104 -15.87 18.38 -19.60
N SER A 105 -15.32 17.42 -18.85
CA SER A 105 -14.44 17.73 -17.71
C SER A 105 -13.17 18.44 -18.15
N HIS A 106 -12.52 17.97 -19.22
CA HIS A 106 -11.35 18.63 -19.80
C HIS A 106 -11.64 20.03 -20.30
N ALA A 107 -12.78 20.22 -20.96
CA ALA A 107 -13.25 21.51 -21.44
C ALA A 107 -13.81 22.41 -20.31
N ARG A 108 -13.63 22.06 -19.04
CA ARG A 108 -14.16 22.77 -17.85
C ARG A 108 -15.67 23.03 -17.87
N GLN A 109 -16.42 22.26 -18.66
CA GLN A 109 -17.89 22.33 -18.76
C GLN A 109 -18.57 21.49 -17.67
N GLY A 110 -18.42 21.89 -16.40
CA GLY A 110 -18.81 21.10 -15.23
C GLY A 110 -20.29 20.66 -15.24
N ARG A 111 -21.22 21.55 -15.61
CA ARG A 111 -22.66 21.20 -15.69
C ARG A 111 -22.94 20.08 -16.69
N ARG A 112 -22.30 20.11 -17.88
CA ARG A 112 -22.45 19.07 -18.90
C ARG A 112 -21.81 17.74 -18.43
N ALA A 113 -20.64 17.79 -17.80
CA ALA A 113 -19.99 16.63 -17.20
C ALA A 113 -20.88 15.98 -16.13
N ALA A 114 -21.44 16.76 -15.20
CA ALA A 114 -22.35 16.29 -14.17
C ALA A 114 -23.62 15.60 -14.74
N LYS A 115 -24.15 16.09 -15.87
CA LYS A 115 -25.27 15.43 -16.58
C LYS A 115 -24.89 14.02 -17.04
N GLN A 116 -23.66 13.83 -17.52
CA GLN A 116 -23.19 12.49 -17.93
C GLN A 116 -22.98 11.56 -16.73
N ILE A 117 -22.45 12.07 -15.61
CA ILE A 117 -22.32 11.29 -14.36
C ILE A 117 -23.68 10.81 -13.88
N ARG A 118 -24.68 11.67 -13.85
CA ARG A 118 -26.07 11.28 -13.50
C ARG A 118 -26.62 10.19 -14.40
N LYS A 119 -26.40 10.27 -15.74
CA LYS A 119 -26.79 9.20 -16.68
C LYS A 119 -26.12 7.87 -16.31
N LEU A 120 -24.81 7.88 -16.04
CA LEU A 120 -24.07 6.66 -15.66
C LEU A 120 -24.61 6.06 -14.36
N LYS A 121 -24.92 6.89 -13.35
CA LYS A 121 -25.55 6.45 -12.09
C LYS A 121 -26.93 5.83 -12.37
N THR A 122 -27.75 6.45 -13.21
CA THR A 122 -29.06 5.92 -13.61
C THR A 122 -28.94 4.57 -14.31
N TYR A 123 -27.96 4.41 -15.22
CA TYR A 123 -27.75 3.14 -15.93
C TYR A 123 -27.35 2.02 -14.96
N LEU A 124 -26.46 2.32 -14.00
CA LEU A 124 -26.10 1.38 -12.95
C LEU A 124 -27.34 0.97 -12.13
N GLY A 125 -28.10 1.90 -11.60
CA GLY A 125 -29.30 1.62 -10.80
C GLY A 125 -30.37 0.83 -11.56
N ARG A 126 -30.51 1.03 -12.87
CA ARG A 126 -31.41 0.23 -13.71
C ARG A 126 -30.95 -1.21 -13.84
N VAL A 127 -29.64 -1.44 -14.04
CA VAL A 127 -29.06 -2.79 -14.12
C VAL A 127 -29.15 -3.50 -12.77
N ILE A 128 -28.88 -2.82 -11.66
CA ILE A 128 -29.04 -3.39 -10.30
C ILE A 128 -30.46 -3.93 -10.13
N ARG A 129 -31.49 -3.08 -10.31
CA ARG A 129 -32.89 -3.49 -10.15
C ARG A 129 -33.34 -4.57 -11.10
N ASP A 130 -32.78 -4.64 -12.31
CA ASP A 130 -33.12 -5.69 -13.29
C ASP A 130 -32.51 -7.04 -12.88
N VAL A 131 -31.26 -7.05 -12.38
CA VAL A 131 -30.62 -8.25 -11.83
C VAL A 131 -31.35 -8.72 -10.58
N GLU A 132 -31.61 -7.84 -9.61
CA GLU A 132 -32.30 -8.20 -8.36
C GLU A 132 -33.67 -8.85 -8.61
N ARG A 133 -34.45 -8.28 -9.52
CA ARG A 133 -35.77 -8.79 -9.88
C ARG A 133 -35.74 -10.16 -10.55
N LYS A 134 -34.68 -10.43 -11.34
CA LYS A 134 -34.57 -11.65 -12.16
C LYS A 134 -33.78 -12.77 -11.51
N SER A 135 -33.16 -12.50 -10.39
CA SER A 135 -32.41 -13.48 -9.60
C SER A 135 -32.82 -13.42 -8.12
N PRO A 136 -34.02 -13.88 -7.75
CA PRO A 136 -34.42 -13.94 -6.34
C PRO A 136 -33.53 -14.90 -5.55
N GLU A 137 -33.23 -16.05 -6.13
CA GLU A 137 -32.21 -16.98 -5.63
C GLU A 137 -30.89 -16.71 -6.30
N ARG A 138 -29.88 -16.36 -5.53
CA ARG A 138 -28.57 -15.96 -6.03
C ARG A 138 -27.46 -16.54 -5.18
N ASP A 139 -26.34 -16.82 -5.83
CA ASP A 139 -25.11 -17.25 -5.16
C ASP A 139 -24.46 -16.09 -4.38
N ASP A 140 -23.60 -16.43 -3.42
CA ASP A 140 -22.89 -15.45 -2.57
C ASP A 140 -22.07 -14.45 -3.39
N ALA A 141 -21.50 -14.88 -4.51
CA ALA A 141 -20.69 -14.03 -5.37
C ALA A 141 -21.52 -12.94 -6.06
N LEU A 142 -22.75 -13.28 -6.52
CA LEU A 142 -23.66 -12.29 -7.10
C LEU A 142 -24.23 -11.37 -6.03
N GLN A 143 -24.56 -11.90 -4.84
CA GLN A 143 -25.03 -11.12 -3.71
C GLN A 143 -23.96 -10.09 -3.30
N THR A 144 -22.74 -10.52 -3.09
CA THR A 144 -21.61 -9.61 -2.77
C THR A 144 -21.44 -8.50 -3.82
N LEU A 145 -21.52 -8.85 -5.11
CA LEU A 145 -21.41 -7.86 -6.19
C LEU A 145 -22.59 -6.87 -6.19
N LEU A 146 -23.80 -7.32 -5.88
CA LEU A 146 -24.98 -6.46 -5.76
C LEU A 146 -24.87 -5.52 -4.56
N ASP A 147 -24.39 -6.01 -3.41
CA ASP A 147 -24.19 -5.20 -2.21
C ASP A 147 -23.15 -4.08 -2.47
N GLN A 148 -22.05 -4.42 -3.14
CA GLN A 148 -21.06 -3.43 -3.61
C GLN A 148 -21.68 -2.41 -4.58
N ALA A 149 -22.49 -2.88 -5.51
CA ALA A 149 -23.15 -2.02 -6.49
C ALA A 149 -24.16 -1.08 -5.84
N ASN A 150 -24.95 -1.57 -4.89
CA ASN A 150 -25.90 -0.78 -4.12
C ASN A 150 -25.18 0.23 -3.24
N ARG A 151 -24.12 -0.16 -2.53
CA ARG A 151 -23.26 0.74 -1.76
C ARG A 151 -22.71 1.85 -2.64
N LEU A 152 -22.15 1.53 -3.81
CA LEU A 152 -21.63 2.51 -4.75
C LEU A 152 -22.72 3.43 -5.31
N HIS A 153 -23.91 2.89 -5.61
CA HIS A 153 -25.04 3.67 -6.11
C HIS A 153 -25.58 4.63 -5.06
N ALA A 154 -25.64 4.25 -3.78
CA ALA A 154 -26.08 5.09 -2.67
C ALA A 154 -25.06 6.20 -2.31
N GLN A 155 -23.77 5.91 -2.48
CA GLN A 155 -22.64 6.73 -2.06
C GLN A 155 -22.72 8.19 -2.55
N GLN A 156 -22.37 9.12 -1.66
CA GLN A 156 -22.29 10.55 -1.92
C GLN A 156 -20.86 11.09 -1.86
N ARG A 157 -20.67 12.33 -2.35
CA ARG A 157 -19.35 12.94 -2.45
C ARG A 157 -18.64 13.09 -1.11
N GLN A 158 -19.37 13.30 -0.02
CA GLN A 158 -18.80 13.60 1.31
C GLN A 158 -18.73 12.40 2.25
N ASP A 159 -19.15 11.21 1.80
CA ASP A 159 -19.12 10.02 2.64
C ASP A 159 -17.67 9.66 3.02
N LYS A 160 -17.46 9.29 4.28
CA LYS A 160 -16.13 8.96 4.80
C LYS A 160 -15.63 7.60 4.29
N ASN A 161 -16.51 6.60 4.22
CA ASN A 161 -16.16 5.22 3.84
C ASN A 161 -16.57 4.92 2.39
N LYS A 162 -15.96 5.61 1.44
CA LYS A 162 -16.29 5.46 0.01
C LYS A 162 -15.66 4.21 -0.58
N LEU A 163 -16.40 3.55 -1.46
CA LEU A 163 -15.84 2.55 -2.33
C LEU A 163 -15.02 3.26 -3.42
N ASN A 164 -13.69 3.10 -3.37
CA ASN A 164 -12.76 3.74 -4.31
C ASN A 164 -12.41 2.84 -5.50
N SER A 165 -12.77 1.56 -5.46
CA SER A 165 -12.55 0.62 -6.55
C SER A 165 -13.67 -0.42 -6.59
N ALA A 166 -14.09 -0.79 -7.81
CA ALA A 166 -15.11 -1.81 -8.02
C ALA A 166 -14.58 -3.27 -7.91
N HIS A 167 -13.28 -3.45 -7.70
CA HIS A 167 -12.64 -4.78 -7.64
C HIS A 167 -11.64 -4.93 -6.49
N ALA A 168 -11.46 -3.89 -5.69
CA ALA A 168 -10.57 -3.86 -4.55
C ALA A 168 -11.16 -2.90 -3.51
N GLU A 169 -12.01 -3.44 -2.63
CA GLU A 169 -12.75 -2.68 -1.63
C GLU A 169 -11.84 -2.12 -0.54
N GLU A 170 -10.72 -2.80 -0.32
CA GLU A 170 -9.72 -2.46 0.68
C GLU A 170 -8.96 -1.16 0.40
N ILE A 171 -9.24 -0.50 -0.73
CA ILE A 171 -8.53 0.72 -1.12
C ILE A 171 -9.10 1.93 -0.40
N GLU A 172 -8.23 2.57 0.36
CA GLU A 172 -8.50 3.85 1.00
C GLU A 172 -8.06 5.04 0.15
N CYS A 173 -8.73 6.17 0.34
CA CYS A 173 -8.31 7.46 -0.19
C CYS A 173 -7.54 8.21 0.89
N ILE A 174 -6.22 8.30 0.75
CA ILE A 174 -5.33 8.89 1.74
C ILE A 174 -4.86 10.25 1.26
N THR A 175 -5.13 11.28 2.06
CA THR A 175 -4.71 12.66 1.78
C THR A 175 -3.30 12.88 2.30
N LYS A 176 -2.39 13.31 1.45
CA LYS A 176 -0.97 13.56 1.79
C LYS A 176 -0.59 15.04 1.90
N GLY A 177 -1.52 15.96 1.69
CA GLY A 177 -1.25 17.41 1.72
C GLY A 177 -0.27 17.90 0.63
N LYS A 178 0.12 17.06 -0.33
CA LYS A 178 1.03 17.44 -1.42
C LYS A 178 0.26 18.16 -2.53
N VAL A 179 0.76 19.29 -2.99
CA VAL A 179 0.12 20.11 -4.03
C VAL A 179 -0.07 19.33 -5.35
N HIS A 180 0.96 18.60 -5.79
CA HIS A 180 0.92 17.87 -7.06
C HIS A 180 0.17 16.53 -7.01
N LYS A 181 0.04 15.92 -5.82
CA LYS A 181 -0.62 14.63 -5.62
C LYS A 181 -1.35 14.62 -4.28
N PRO A 182 -2.51 15.31 -4.21
CA PRO A 182 -3.22 15.47 -2.95
C PRO A 182 -3.81 14.15 -2.41
N TYR A 183 -4.09 13.18 -3.29
CA TYR A 183 -4.70 11.90 -2.92
C TYR A 183 -3.87 10.73 -3.42
N GLU A 184 -3.64 9.77 -2.54
CA GLU A 184 -3.06 8.46 -2.84
C GLU A 184 -4.11 7.38 -2.56
N PHE A 185 -4.27 6.42 -3.50
CA PHE A 185 -5.25 5.35 -3.40
C PHE A 185 -4.57 4.02 -3.13
N GLY A 186 -4.73 3.51 -1.92
CA GLY A 186 -4.05 2.31 -1.45
C GLY A 186 -4.27 2.10 0.04
N ASN A 187 -3.30 1.45 0.69
CA ASN A 187 -3.32 1.20 2.12
C ASN A 187 -2.13 1.87 2.80
N LYS A 188 -2.33 2.33 4.01
CA LYS A 188 -1.23 2.81 4.83
C LYS A 188 -0.34 1.64 5.25
N ALA A 189 0.96 1.85 5.27
CA ALA A 189 1.96 0.90 5.76
C ALA A 189 2.87 1.60 6.77
N SER A 190 3.16 0.92 7.88
CA SER A 190 4.11 1.37 8.90
C SER A 190 5.42 0.62 8.71
N PHE A 191 6.53 1.33 8.81
CA PHE A 191 7.88 0.76 8.76
C PHE A 191 8.67 1.17 10.00
N VAL A 192 9.43 0.22 10.50
CA VAL A 192 10.37 0.45 11.59
C VAL A 192 11.76 0.05 11.14
N THR A 193 12.71 0.97 11.32
CA THR A 193 14.12 0.75 10.99
C THR A 193 15.02 1.00 12.18
N THR A 194 16.17 0.33 12.25
CA THR A 194 17.22 0.68 13.20
C THR A 194 17.78 2.07 12.87
N SER A 195 18.05 2.88 13.90
CA SER A 195 18.56 4.25 13.71
C SER A 195 20.01 4.31 13.17
N LYS A 196 20.81 3.26 13.39
CA LYS A 196 22.23 3.23 12.99
C LYS A 196 22.42 2.71 11.58
N SER A 197 21.96 1.48 11.32
CA SER A 197 22.18 0.80 10.04
C SER A 197 21.00 0.96 9.06
N ASN A 198 19.89 1.59 9.46
CA ASN A 198 18.66 1.73 8.65
C ASN A 198 18.16 0.39 8.09
N ARG A 199 18.23 -0.69 8.87
CA ARG A 199 17.65 -1.99 8.51
C ARG A 199 16.21 -2.09 8.98
N GLY A 200 15.35 -2.67 8.16
CA GLY A 200 13.95 -2.89 8.51
C GLY A 200 13.82 -3.96 9.60
N VAL A 201 13.24 -3.58 10.73
CA VAL A 201 12.96 -4.45 11.88
C VAL A 201 11.46 -4.54 12.21
N GLY A 202 10.63 -3.88 11.42
CA GLY A 202 9.18 -3.96 11.47
C GLY A 202 8.56 -3.42 10.19
N ALA A 203 7.47 -4.05 9.75
CA ALA A 203 6.74 -3.66 8.55
C ALA A 203 5.29 -4.17 8.63
N GLN A 204 4.31 -3.26 8.65
CA GLN A 204 2.89 -3.60 8.80
C GLN A 204 2.04 -2.92 7.73
N SER A 205 1.08 -3.65 7.18
CA SER A 205 -0.02 -3.07 6.39
C SER A 205 -1.17 -2.71 7.33
N LEU A 206 -1.65 -1.49 7.24
CA LEU A 206 -2.67 -0.94 8.13
C LEU A 206 -4.00 -0.86 7.39
N LYS A 207 -5.04 -1.42 7.97
CA LYS A 207 -6.40 -1.37 7.44
C LYS A 207 -7.06 -0.04 7.78
N GLY A 208 -7.84 0.50 6.88
CA GLY A 208 -8.40 1.83 7.01
C GLY A 208 -7.32 2.90 6.80
N ASN A 209 -7.52 4.08 7.29
CA ASN A 209 -6.50 5.13 7.34
C ASN A 209 -6.33 5.59 8.79
N PRO A 210 -5.81 4.74 9.70
CA PRO A 210 -5.68 5.09 11.10
C PRO A 210 -4.74 6.28 11.28
N TYR A 211 -4.95 7.03 12.36
CA TYR A 211 -4.03 8.07 12.79
C TYR A 211 -2.67 7.45 13.14
N ASP A 212 -1.56 8.08 12.74
CA ASP A 212 -0.22 7.51 12.90
C ASP A 212 0.13 7.17 14.36
N GLY A 213 -0.24 8.02 15.29
CA GLY A 213 -0.03 7.77 16.71
C GLY A 213 -0.68 6.48 17.22
N HIS A 214 -1.83 6.09 16.69
CA HIS A 214 -2.51 4.85 17.08
C HIS A 214 -1.83 3.59 16.50
N THR A 215 -0.99 3.74 15.48
CA THR A 215 -0.31 2.60 14.85
C THR A 215 1.00 2.23 15.53
N LEU A 216 1.52 3.12 16.36
CA LEU A 216 2.87 3.01 16.95
C LEU A 216 3.01 1.81 17.89
N ASN A 217 2.01 1.56 18.73
CA ASN A 217 2.05 0.44 19.67
C ASN A 217 2.14 -0.90 18.91
N GLY A 218 1.31 -1.11 17.89
CA GLY A 218 1.37 -2.31 17.05
C GLY A 218 2.73 -2.49 16.36
N ALA A 219 3.32 -1.40 15.87
CA ALA A 219 4.65 -1.43 15.24
C ALA A 219 5.75 -1.84 16.24
N LEU A 220 5.71 -1.34 17.47
CA LEU A 220 6.68 -1.67 18.51
C LEU A 220 6.52 -3.11 19.03
N VAL A 221 5.28 -3.60 19.14
CA VAL A 221 5.00 -5.01 19.47
C VAL A 221 5.59 -5.93 18.40
N GLN A 222 5.45 -5.59 17.12
CA GLN A 222 6.06 -6.35 16.03
C GLN A 222 7.59 -6.34 16.12
N VAL A 223 8.21 -5.19 16.41
CA VAL A 223 9.66 -5.10 16.61
C VAL A 223 10.11 -6.05 17.70
N LYS A 224 9.41 -6.09 18.85
CA LYS A 224 9.71 -7.01 19.95
C LYS A 224 9.56 -8.48 19.51
N ALA A 225 8.56 -8.82 18.73
CA ALA A 225 8.35 -10.17 18.21
C ALA A 225 9.48 -10.59 17.26
N ILE A 226 9.90 -9.72 16.33
CA ILE A 226 10.96 -10.00 15.34
C ILE A 226 12.35 -10.04 15.98
N THR A 227 12.64 -9.12 16.90
CA THR A 227 14.01 -8.94 17.45
C THR A 227 14.23 -9.64 18.80
N GLY A 228 13.16 -10.16 19.41
CA GLY A 228 13.19 -10.72 20.78
C GLY A 228 13.36 -9.67 21.89
N ARG A 229 13.38 -8.35 21.54
CA ARG A 229 13.66 -7.26 22.49
C ARG A 229 12.78 -6.05 22.24
N ALA A 230 12.35 -5.40 23.32
CA ALA A 230 11.72 -4.09 23.22
C ALA A 230 12.76 -3.01 22.87
N ALA A 231 12.44 -2.11 21.97
CA ALA A 231 13.27 -0.94 21.71
C ALA A 231 13.23 -0.01 22.93
N LYS A 232 14.37 0.59 23.30
CA LYS A 232 14.43 1.58 24.39
C LYS A 232 13.88 2.93 23.92
N MET A 233 14.19 3.32 22.67
CA MET A 233 13.83 4.61 22.12
C MET A 233 13.23 4.43 20.72
N ALA A 234 12.05 5.02 20.48
CA ALA A 234 11.42 5.12 19.17
C ALA A 234 11.35 6.59 18.74
N TYR A 235 11.92 6.90 17.57
CA TYR A 235 11.90 8.24 16.99
C TYR A 235 10.84 8.31 15.91
N CYS A 236 9.90 9.25 16.07
CA CYS A 236 8.78 9.46 15.17
C CYS A 236 8.70 10.92 14.72
N ASP A 237 7.92 11.22 13.69
CA ASP A 237 7.63 12.60 13.31
C ASP A 237 6.46 13.20 14.10
N GLN A 238 6.06 14.41 13.74
CA GLN A 238 5.00 15.14 14.43
C GLN A 238 3.61 14.53 14.23
N SER A 239 3.40 13.68 13.20
CA SER A 239 2.13 12.99 12.96
C SER A 239 1.80 11.95 14.03
N TYR A 240 2.78 11.59 14.86
CA TYR A 240 2.61 10.67 15.99
C TYR A 240 2.28 11.35 17.34
N ARG A 241 2.05 12.66 17.36
CA ARG A 241 1.66 13.37 18.61
C ARG A 241 0.37 12.76 19.16
N GLY A 242 0.30 12.60 20.50
CA GLY A 242 -0.86 11.97 21.15
C GLY A 242 -0.92 10.46 20.97
N HIS A 243 0.23 9.82 20.73
CA HIS A 243 0.34 8.36 20.76
C HIS A 243 -0.01 7.81 22.15
N SER A 244 -0.57 6.61 22.17
CA SER A 244 -0.91 5.86 23.38
C SER A 244 -0.01 4.63 23.53
N VAL A 245 1.32 4.83 23.46
CA VAL A 245 2.26 3.72 23.67
C VAL A 245 2.40 3.47 25.16
N GLU A 246 2.06 2.25 25.57
CA GLU A 246 2.25 1.76 26.93
C GLU A 246 3.41 0.76 26.93
N GLY A 247 4.36 0.87 27.87
CA GLY A 247 5.45 -0.08 28.01
C GLY A 247 6.83 0.56 28.19
N GLU A 248 7.87 -0.27 27.94
CA GLU A 248 9.28 0.06 28.22
C GLU A 248 9.90 1.03 27.20
N THR A 249 9.25 1.26 26.05
CA THR A 249 9.79 2.08 24.97
C THR A 249 9.50 3.56 25.19
N THR A 250 10.53 4.38 25.29
CA THR A 250 10.40 5.85 25.29
C THR A 250 10.20 6.36 23.86
N VAL A 251 9.08 7.04 23.62
CA VAL A 251 8.78 7.62 22.31
C VAL A 251 9.25 9.07 22.27
N LYS A 252 10.06 9.39 21.25
CA LYS A 252 10.52 10.75 21.00
C LYS A 252 9.94 11.26 19.69
N VAL A 253 8.92 12.12 19.81
CA VAL A 253 8.36 12.82 18.66
C VAL A 253 9.30 13.96 18.26
N VAL A 254 9.91 13.81 17.07
CA VAL A 254 10.90 14.75 16.55
C VAL A 254 10.18 15.88 15.80
N GLY A 255 10.31 17.09 16.34
CA GLY A 255 9.79 18.32 15.72
C GLY A 255 10.86 19.12 15.00
N ARG A 256 10.60 20.42 14.86
CA ARG A 256 11.63 21.37 14.37
C ARG A 256 12.86 21.32 15.27
N LEU A 257 14.03 21.37 14.64
CA LEU A 257 15.30 21.42 15.35
C LEU A 257 15.31 22.66 16.30
N PRO A 258 15.49 22.47 17.63
CA PRO A 258 15.61 23.61 18.53
C PRO A 258 16.81 24.49 18.14
N LYS A 259 16.69 25.82 18.27
CA LYS A 259 17.77 26.75 17.91
C LYS A 259 19.10 26.42 18.64
N ARG A 260 19.01 25.93 19.89
CA ARG A 260 20.15 25.52 20.73
C ARG A 260 20.20 23.99 20.91
N ALA A 261 20.02 23.21 19.83
CA ALA A 261 20.13 21.76 19.89
C ALA A 261 21.57 21.31 20.13
N THR A 262 21.77 20.35 21.04
CA THR A 262 23.06 19.68 21.23
C THR A 262 23.46 18.90 19.97
N ARG A 263 24.75 18.61 19.82
CA ARG A 263 25.24 17.76 18.71
C ARG A 263 24.51 16.41 18.67
N THR A 264 24.35 15.76 19.81
CA THR A 264 23.62 14.49 19.95
C THR A 264 22.17 14.59 19.46
N THR A 265 21.45 15.68 19.84
CA THR A 265 20.08 15.90 19.38
C THR A 265 20.02 16.09 17.86
N ARG A 266 20.97 16.82 17.28
CA ARG A 266 21.04 17.02 15.81
C ARG A 266 21.29 15.71 15.09
N ASP A 267 22.18 14.86 15.60
CA ASP A 267 22.51 13.57 15.00
C ASP A 267 21.32 12.59 15.07
N LEU A 268 20.58 12.58 16.17
CA LEU A 268 19.36 11.79 16.33
C LEU A 268 18.26 12.22 15.33
N ILE A 269 18.08 13.54 15.15
CA ILE A 269 17.12 14.07 14.17
C ILE A 269 17.53 13.70 12.74
N LYS A 270 18.81 13.83 12.40
CA LYS A 270 19.34 13.41 11.08
C LYS A 270 19.11 11.92 10.84
N ARG A 271 19.35 11.07 11.85
CA ARG A 271 19.12 9.61 11.75
C ARG A 271 17.64 9.28 11.56
N ARG A 272 16.74 10.01 12.21
CA ARG A 272 15.30 9.82 11.98
C ARG A 272 14.91 10.12 10.52
N VAL A 273 15.46 11.22 9.94
CA VAL A 273 15.18 11.58 8.55
C VAL A 273 15.63 10.49 7.57
N ALA A 274 16.62 9.68 7.93
CA ALA A 274 17.09 8.59 7.08
C ALA A 274 16.00 7.53 6.74
N ILE A 275 14.95 7.40 7.56
CA ILE A 275 13.83 6.50 7.23
C ILE A 275 13.08 6.94 5.96
N GLU A 276 13.08 8.23 5.64
CA GLU A 276 12.46 8.75 4.41
C GLU A 276 13.19 8.22 3.16
N SER A 277 14.53 8.14 3.23
CA SER A 277 15.35 7.51 2.18
C SER A 277 15.06 6.00 2.08
N VAL A 278 14.91 5.30 3.22
CA VAL A 278 14.52 3.89 3.24
C VAL A 278 13.17 3.70 2.56
N ILE A 279 12.17 4.52 2.90
CA ILE A 279 10.85 4.49 2.27
C ILE A 279 10.97 4.80 0.76
N GLY A 280 11.85 5.70 0.37
CA GLY A 280 12.19 5.96 -1.02
C GLY A 280 12.64 4.69 -1.75
N HIS A 281 13.63 3.96 -1.20
CA HIS A 281 14.12 2.69 -1.74
C HIS A 281 13.05 1.60 -1.74
N LEU A 282 12.26 1.47 -0.68
CA LEU A 282 11.13 0.53 -0.65
C LEU A 282 10.16 0.79 -1.80
N LYS A 283 9.91 2.05 -2.14
CA LYS A 283 9.03 2.45 -3.23
C LYS A 283 9.65 2.25 -4.62
N SER A 284 10.90 2.67 -4.84
CA SER A 284 11.57 2.59 -6.15
C SER A 284 12.04 1.19 -6.49
N ASP A 285 12.71 0.52 -5.54
CA ASP A 285 13.48 -0.68 -5.80
C ASP A 285 12.75 -1.96 -5.39
N HIS A 286 11.83 -1.87 -4.40
CA HIS A 286 11.12 -3.01 -3.81
C HIS A 286 9.59 -2.99 -4.04
N ARG A 287 9.12 -2.27 -5.07
CA ARG A 287 7.73 -2.25 -5.55
C ARG A 287 6.66 -1.82 -4.54
N LEU A 288 7.03 -1.10 -3.49
CA LEU A 288 6.05 -0.57 -2.54
C LEU A 288 5.22 0.57 -3.15
N SER A 289 5.72 1.26 -4.18
CA SER A 289 5.00 2.34 -4.87
C SER A 289 3.76 1.86 -5.62
N ARG A 290 3.67 0.54 -5.94
CA ARG A 290 2.58 0.02 -6.75
C ARG A 290 2.29 -1.44 -6.44
N ASN A 291 1.28 -1.64 -5.58
CA ASN A 291 0.85 -2.98 -5.19
C ASN A 291 -0.13 -3.58 -6.23
N TYR A 292 0.25 -4.73 -6.80
CA TYR A 292 -0.57 -5.51 -7.74
C TYR A 292 -1.34 -6.65 -7.07
N LEU A 293 -1.03 -6.97 -5.82
CA LEU A 293 -1.65 -8.05 -5.08
C LEU A 293 -3.05 -7.64 -4.60
N LYS A 294 -3.98 -8.58 -4.53
CA LYS A 294 -5.37 -8.33 -4.15
C LYS A 294 -5.62 -8.62 -2.67
N GLY A 295 -6.59 -7.91 -2.12
CA GLY A 295 -7.08 -8.10 -0.76
C GLY A 295 -6.08 -7.65 0.32
N ASP A 296 -6.51 -7.79 1.58
CA ASP A 296 -5.68 -7.42 2.74
C ASP A 296 -4.43 -8.30 2.87
N SER A 297 -4.55 -9.60 2.59
CA SER A 297 -3.39 -10.52 2.55
C SER A 297 -2.35 -10.10 1.51
N GLY A 298 -2.81 -9.63 0.33
CA GLY A 298 -1.93 -9.07 -0.68
C GLY A 298 -1.25 -7.77 -0.24
N ASN A 299 -1.92 -6.95 0.58
CA ASN A 299 -1.33 -5.74 1.15
C ASN A 299 -0.24 -6.08 2.17
N ILE A 300 -0.50 -7.04 3.06
CA ILE A 300 0.46 -7.53 4.05
C ILE A 300 1.67 -8.14 3.35
N ALA A 301 1.43 -9.02 2.37
CA ALA A 301 2.50 -9.66 1.61
C ALA A 301 3.40 -8.64 0.91
N ASN A 302 2.83 -7.61 0.27
CA ASN A 302 3.62 -6.60 -0.42
C ASN A 302 4.53 -5.80 0.52
N VAL A 303 4.03 -5.43 1.70
CA VAL A 303 4.79 -4.67 2.72
C VAL A 303 5.94 -5.51 3.28
N LEU A 304 5.66 -6.76 3.70
CA LEU A 304 6.67 -7.65 4.28
C LEU A 304 7.74 -8.04 3.28
N LEU A 305 7.35 -8.37 2.04
CA LEU A 305 8.31 -8.70 0.97
C LEU A 305 9.16 -7.49 0.57
N ALA A 306 8.62 -6.29 0.57
CA ALA A 306 9.39 -5.07 0.30
C ALA A 306 10.45 -4.84 1.40
N ALA A 307 10.08 -5.00 2.67
CA ALA A 307 11.00 -4.84 3.80
C ALA A 307 12.09 -5.92 3.82
N ALA A 308 11.72 -7.18 3.62
CA ALA A 308 12.67 -8.30 3.55
C ALA A 308 13.62 -8.15 2.34
N GLY A 309 13.08 -7.78 1.16
CA GLY A 309 13.87 -7.52 -0.04
C GLY A 309 14.87 -6.37 0.14
N TYR A 310 14.46 -5.30 0.82
CA TYR A 310 15.35 -4.18 1.17
C TYR A 310 16.50 -4.65 2.09
N ASN A 311 16.20 -5.43 3.12
CA ASN A 311 17.22 -5.97 4.01
C ASN A 311 18.21 -6.87 3.26
N LEU A 312 17.72 -7.77 2.41
CA LEU A 312 18.55 -8.66 1.60
C LEU A 312 19.44 -7.87 0.61
N ALA A 313 18.87 -6.90 -0.11
CA ALA A 313 19.65 -6.06 -1.01
C ALA A 313 20.81 -5.36 -0.26
N LYS A 314 20.53 -4.88 0.94
CA LYS A 314 21.52 -4.21 1.79
C LYS A 314 22.59 -5.15 2.35
N LEU A 315 22.26 -6.45 2.53
CA LEU A 315 23.22 -7.48 2.91
C LEU A 315 24.12 -7.88 1.74
N LEU A 316 23.57 -7.92 0.54
CA LEU A 316 24.28 -8.34 -0.67
C LEU A 316 25.16 -7.25 -1.29
N ALA A 317 24.84 -5.96 -1.05
CA ALA A 317 25.59 -4.84 -1.63
C ALA A 317 27.11 -4.92 -1.40
N PRO A 318 27.66 -5.21 -0.20
CA PRO A 318 29.10 -5.35 0.00
C PRO A 318 29.71 -6.52 -0.79
N VAL A 319 28.95 -7.61 -0.98
CA VAL A 319 29.41 -8.79 -1.71
C VAL A 319 29.60 -8.44 -3.19
N PHE A 320 28.62 -7.76 -3.79
CA PHE A 320 28.71 -7.31 -5.18
C PHE A 320 29.87 -6.32 -5.39
N LEU A 321 30.07 -5.36 -4.48
CA LEU A 321 31.21 -4.45 -4.54
C LEU A 321 32.57 -5.18 -4.47
N CYS A 322 32.68 -6.23 -3.68
CA CYS A 322 33.88 -7.05 -3.62
C CYS A 322 34.11 -7.85 -4.91
N LEU A 323 33.06 -8.32 -5.56
CA LEU A 323 33.15 -9.04 -6.82
C LEU A 323 33.53 -8.13 -7.99
N ASP A 324 32.94 -6.92 -8.07
CA ASP A 324 33.26 -5.93 -9.10
C ASP A 324 34.72 -5.47 -8.97
N ASN A 325 35.22 -5.23 -7.77
CA ASN A 325 36.62 -4.86 -7.54
C ASN A 325 37.62 -5.99 -7.90
N ARG A 326 37.20 -7.25 -7.88
CA ARG A 326 38.03 -8.38 -8.33
C ARG A 326 38.01 -8.56 -9.84
N GLY A 327 36.90 -8.15 -10.51
CA GLY A 327 36.73 -8.23 -11.96
C GLY A 327 37.45 -7.12 -12.74
N THR A 328 37.78 -6.00 -12.10
CA THR A 328 38.45 -4.84 -12.75
C THR A 328 39.99 -4.86 -12.63
N GLY A 329 40.56 -6.00 -12.20
CA GLY A 329 42.01 -6.22 -12.14
C GLY A 329 42.70 -6.34 -13.51
N THR A 330 42.33 -5.52 -14.52
CA THR A 330 43.15 -5.33 -15.70
C THR A 330 44.24 -4.29 -15.40
N LYS A 331 45.46 -4.79 -15.13
CA LYS A 331 46.68 -4.01 -15.15
C LYS A 331 46.68 -3.12 -16.40
N LYS A 332 46.80 -1.80 -16.24
CA LYS A 332 47.28 -0.97 -17.33
C LYS A 332 48.64 -1.49 -17.74
N PRO A 333 48.89 -1.76 -19.03
CA PRO A 333 50.25 -2.00 -19.50
C PRO A 333 51.13 -0.74 -19.34
N PRO A 334 52.45 -0.92 -19.25
CA PRO A 334 53.41 0.10 -18.94
C PRO A 334 53.48 1.23 -20.00
#